data_6c1cd81dda2fc5777de5ca4a01201509
#
_entry.id   6c1cd81dda2fc5777de5ca4a01201509
#
_cell.length_a   1.000
_cell.length_b   1.000
_cell.length_c   1.000
_cell.angle_alpha   90.00
_cell.angle_beta   90.00
_cell.angle_gamma   90.00
#
_symmetry.space_group_name_H-M   'P 1'
#
loop_
_entity.id
_entity.type
_entity.pdbx_description
1 polymer ?
#
loop_
_entity_poly.entity_id
_entity_poly.type
_entity_poly.pdbx_seq_one_letter_code
_entity_poly.pdbx_strand_id
1 'polypeptide(L)'
;MVRSSQVPVVTTITEADVTNMVKFRELNKESFQATYGVKLTYTPFFIKALAEALQQFPLANSSLRDDNQIVGNAGVHVGVAVALGKTGEDGLIVPVIRDAHSKTLIEIAKDLEAIAKKARSNSLSPADVQGGTFTLTNPGTYGALFGTPMINAPQAGILGVYSIKKQPVVIDDMIAIRSILH
;
A
#
# COMPACT_ATOMS: atom_id res chain seq x y z
N MET A 1 -11.48 -13.70 -7.83
CA MET A 1 -10.35 -14.63 -7.76
C MET A 1 -10.01 -15.29 -9.09
N VAL A 2 -10.94 -15.99 -9.78
CA VAL A 2 -10.63 -16.71 -11.02
C VAL A 2 -10.04 -15.81 -12.13
N ARG A 3 -10.56 -14.59 -12.33
CA ARG A 3 -9.99 -13.64 -13.32
C ARG A 3 -8.57 -13.19 -12.99
N SER A 4 -8.26 -12.98 -11.71
CA SER A 4 -6.92 -12.54 -11.28
C SER A 4 -5.86 -13.63 -11.40
N SER A 5 -6.24 -14.91 -11.29
CA SER A 5 -5.31 -16.04 -11.45
C SER A 5 -4.90 -16.30 -12.91
N GLN A 6 -5.60 -15.70 -13.87
CA GLN A 6 -5.31 -15.83 -15.31
C GLN A 6 -4.42 -14.69 -15.85
N VAL A 7 -4.11 -13.69 -15.02
CA VAL A 7 -3.23 -12.58 -15.41
C VAL A 7 -1.77 -13.03 -15.31
N PRO A 8 -0.98 -12.97 -16.39
CA PRO A 8 0.46 -13.20 -16.33
C PRO A 8 1.10 -12.17 -15.38
N VAL A 9 1.89 -12.63 -14.43
CA VAL A 9 2.52 -11.79 -13.41
C VAL A 9 4.05 -11.85 -13.53
N VAL A 10 4.69 -10.69 -13.56
CA VAL A 10 6.12 -10.53 -13.35
C VAL A 10 6.34 -9.92 -11.99
N THR A 11 7.09 -10.58 -11.12
CA THR A 11 7.40 -10.08 -9.80
C THR A 11 8.82 -9.54 -9.77
N THR A 12 8.97 -8.28 -9.37
CA THR A 12 10.27 -7.67 -9.09
C THR A 12 10.36 -7.41 -7.60
N ILE A 13 11.46 -7.83 -6.98
CA ILE A 13 11.73 -7.59 -5.56
C ILE A 13 12.95 -6.68 -5.47
N THR A 14 12.84 -5.63 -4.68
CA THR A 14 13.90 -4.63 -4.48
C THR A 14 13.95 -4.22 -3.02
N GLU A 15 15.12 -3.77 -2.58
CA GLU A 15 15.34 -3.23 -1.25
C GLU A 15 15.24 -1.70 -1.27
N ALA A 16 14.70 -1.15 -0.21
CA ALA A 16 14.66 0.30 0.02
C ALA A 16 15.15 0.64 1.42
N ASP A 17 16.06 1.60 1.52
CA ASP A 17 16.47 2.19 2.80
C ASP A 17 15.38 3.16 3.28
N VAL A 18 14.63 2.75 4.28
CA VAL A 18 13.54 3.53 4.88
C VAL A 18 13.92 4.09 6.26
N THR A 19 15.21 4.17 6.55
CA THR A 19 15.72 4.63 7.86
C THR A 19 15.18 6.01 8.24
N ASN A 20 15.14 6.95 7.30
CA ASN A 20 14.64 8.30 7.59
C ASN A 20 13.12 8.29 7.85
N MET A 21 12.36 7.50 7.13
CA MET A 21 10.92 7.33 7.37
C MET A 21 10.66 6.72 8.76
N VAL A 22 11.45 5.71 9.14
CA VAL A 22 11.34 5.08 10.48
C VAL A 22 11.67 6.08 11.58
N LYS A 23 12.76 6.83 11.44
CA LYS A 23 13.14 7.89 12.40
C LYS A 23 12.08 8.97 12.51
N PHE A 24 11.57 9.45 11.36
CA PHE A 24 10.53 10.46 11.33
C PHE A 24 9.28 9.99 12.07
N ARG A 25 8.83 8.76 11.79
CA ARG A 25 7.66 8.18 12.46
C ARG A 25 7.89 8.08 13.97
N GLU A 26 9.01 7.54 14.41
CA GLU A 26 9.31 7.37 15.85
C GLU A 26 9.33 8.72 16.59
N LEU A 27 9.87 9.76 15.98
CA LEU A 27 9.93 11.09 16.59
C LEU A 27 8.56 11.79 16.65
N ASN A 28 7.65 11.48 15.71
CA ASN A 28 6.41 12.24 15.53
C ASN A 28 5.13 11.48 15.91
N LYS A 29 5.18 10.16 16.13
CA LYS A 29 3.97 9.32 16.30
C LYS A 29 3.03 9.77 17.42
N GLU A 30 3.57 10.25 18.55
CA GLU A 30 2.79 10.69 19.71
C GLU A 30 2.16 12.06 19.46
N SER A 31 2.94 13.03 19.00
CA SER A 31 2.45 14.36 18.66
C SER A 31 1.45 14.32 17.51
N PHE A 32 1.68 13.45 16.52
CA PHE A 32 0.75 13.25 15.42
C PHE A 32 -0.59 12.72 15.90
N GLN A 33 -0.58 11.71 16.76
CA GLN A 33 -1.82 11.17 17.33
C GLN A 33 -2.54 12.20 18.22
N ALA A 34 -1.81 12.95 19.02
CA ALA A 34 -2.39 14.00 19.87
C ALA A 34 -3.02 15.12 19.03
N THR A 35 -2.38 15.50 17.93
CA THR A 35 -2.83 16.63 17.10
C THR A 35 -3.96 16.23 16.14
N TYR A 36 -3.86 15.07 15.50
CA TYR A 36 -4.76 14.67 14.40
C TYR A 36 -5.78 13.59 14.76
N GLY A 37 -5.66 12.99 15.95
CA GLY A 37 -6.58 11.96 16.46
C GLY A 37 -6.42 10.57 15.83
N VAL A 38 -5.42 10.38 14.96
CA VAL A 38 -5.15 9.11 14.27
C VAL A 38 -3.70 8.67 14.48
N LYS A 39 -3.45 7.36 14.45
CA LYS A 39 -2.10 6.81 14.61
C LYS A 39 -1.27 6.99 13.34
N LEU A 40 -0.02 7.45 13.49
CA LEU A 40 0.95 7.46 12.41
C LEU A 40 1.57 6.05 12.25
N THR A 41 1.06 5.28 11.29
CA THR A 41 1.62 3.99 10.88
C THR A 41 2.50 4.15 9.64
N TYR A 42 3.17 3.08 9.17
CA TYR A 42 4.00 3.14 7.96
C TYR A 42 3.18 3.13 6.66
N THR A 43 2.02 2.50 6.65
CA THR A 43 1.20 2.32 5.44
C THR A 43 0.83 3.64 4.74
N PRO A 44 0.46 4.74 5.44
CA PRO A 44 0.21 6.02 4.78
C PRO A 44 1.39 6.58 3.97
N PHE A 45 2.63 6.36 4.43
CA PHE A 45 3.84 6.77 3.68
C PHE A 45 3.95 6.00 2.37
N PHE A 46 3.71 4.69 2.40
CA PHE A 46 3.75 3.86 1.20
C PHE A 46 2.63 4.21 0.20
N ILE A 47 1.43 4.50 0.70
CA ILE A 47 0.32 4.94 -0.15
C ILE A 47 0.67 6.27 -0.82
N LYS A 48 1.24 7.23 -0.07
CA LYS A 48 1.63 8.53 -0.62
C LYS A 48 2.72 8.38 -1.68
N ALA A 49 3.78 7.63 -1.39
CA ALA A 49 4.87 7.36 -2.34
C ALA A 49 4.37 6.64 -3.60
N LEU A 50 3.50 5.62 -3.44
CA LEU A 50 2.88 4.92 -4.55
C LEU A 50 2.05 5.87 -5.42
N ALA A 51 1.24 6.72 -4.80
CA ALA A 51 0.39 7.66 -5.53
C ALA A 51 1.21 8.67 -6.35
N GLU A 52 2.32 9.17 -5.80
CA GLU A 52 3.26 10.04 -6.50
C GLU A 52 3.97 9.32 -7.66
N ALA A 53 4.41 8.08 -7.44
CA ALA A 53 5.01 7.26 -8.48
C ALA A 53 4.04 6.99 -9.64
N LEU A 54 2.78 6.68 -9.35
CA LEU A 54 1.75 6.42 -10.37
C LEU A 54 1.39 7.68 -11.20
N GLN A 55 1.57 8.88 -10.64
CA GLN A 55 1.47 10.12 -11.41
C GLN A 55 2.65 10.31 -12.37
N GLN A 56 3.87 9.91 -11.96
CA GLN A 56 5.07 9.97 -12.80
C GLN A 56 5.06 8.89 -13.90
N PHE A 57 4.45 7.73 -13.61
CA PHE A 57 4.38 6.58 -14.52
C PHE A 57 2.92 6.18 -14.81
N PRO A 58 2.20 6.99 -15.62
CA PRO A 58 0.75 6.82 -15.80
C PRO A 58 0.35 5.49 -16.46
N LEU A 59 1.23 4.84 -17.22
CA LEU A 59 0.97 3.50 -17.76
C LEU A 59 0.80 2.45 -16.65
N ALA A 60 1.49 2.60 -15.52
CA ALA A 60 1.30 1.73 -14.37
C ALA A 60 -0.06 1.96 -13.69
N ASN A 61 -0.67 3.15 -13.87
CA ASN A 61 -2.02 3.48 -13.41
C ASN A 61 -3.06 3.33 -14.52
N SER A 62 -2.94 2.32 -15.35
CA SER A 62 -3.84 2.01 -16.45
C SER A 62 -4.40 0.61 -16.34
N SER A 63 -5.34 0.28 -17.18
CA SER A 63 -5.90 -1.07 -17.34
C SER A 63 -5.99 -1.46 -18.80
N LEU A 64 -5.85 -2.75 -19.07
CA LEU A 64 -6.06 -3.31 -20.41
C LEU A 64 -7.51 -3.77 -20.52
N ARG A 65 -8.21 -3.30 -21.56
CA ARG A 65 -9.56 -3.75 -21.89
C ARG A 65 -9.53 -5.00 -22.77
N ASP A 66 -10.67 -5.68 -22.84
CA ASP A 66 -10.85 -6.92 -23.63
C ASP A 66 -10.60 -6.70 -25.13
N ASP A 67 -10.71 -5.45 -25.62
CA ASP A 67 -10.43 -5.04 -27.00
C ASP A 67 -8.93 -4.66 -27.23
N ASN A 68 -8.06 -5.01 -26.31
CA ASN A 68 -6.62 -4.67 -26.29
C ASN A 68 -6.32 -3.15 -26.25
N GLN A 69 -7.27 -2.33 -25.82
CA GLN A 69 -7.02 -0.92 -25.62
C GLN A 69 -6.51 -0.66 -24.20
N ILE A 70 -5.49 0.19 -24.09
CA ILE A 70 -5.01 0.68 -22.80
C ILE A 70 -5.86 1.88 -22.38
N VAL A 71 -6.46 1.79 -21.21
CA VAL A 71 -7.27 2.86 -20.61
C VAL A 71 -6.52 3.43 -19.41
N GLY A 72 -6.07 4.69 -19.54
CA GLY A 72 -5.47 5.43 -18.44
C GLY A 72 -6.53 5.90 -17.44
N ASN A 73 -6.22 5.82 -16.16
CA ASN A 73 -7.08 6.34 -15.10
C ASN A 73 -6.71 7.80 -14.81
N ALA A 74 -7.71 8.68 -14.73
CA ALA A 74 -7.50 10.13 -14.49
C ALA A 74 -7.03 10.42 -13.06
N GLY A 75 -7.42 9.59 -12.09
CA GLY A 75 -7.03 9.69 -10.68
C GLY A 75 -6.28 8.45 -10.21
N VAL A 76 -5.61 8.58 -9.07
CA VAL A 76 -4.96 7.46 -8.39
C VAL A 76 -5.81 7.04 -7.19
N HIS A 77 -6.44 5.89 -7.29
CA HIS A 77 -7.30 5.31 -6.25
C HIS A 77 -6.65 4.03 -5.74
N VAL A 78 -6.10 4.07 -4.53
CA VAL A 78 -5.31 2.96 -3.99
C VAL A 78 -6.18 2.01 -3.20
N GLY A 79 -6.34 0.79 -3.70
CA GLY A 79 -6.89 -0.32 -2.92
C GLY A 79 -5.89 -0.76 -1.85
N VAL A 80 -6.34 -0.90 -0.62
CA VAL A 80 -5.48 -1.34 0.49
C VAL A 80 -6.00 -2.66 1.02
N ALA A 81 -5.16 -3.69 0.98
CA ALA A 81 -5.52 -5.01 1.50
C ALA A 81 -5.64 -4.97 3.03
N VAL A 82 -6.83 -5.23 3.54
CA VAL A 82 -7.16 -5.27 4.98
C VAL A 82 -7.58 -6.70 5.34
N ALA A 83 -6.83 -7.31 6.25
CA ALA A 83 -7.19 -8.61 6.81
C ALA A 83 -8.37 -8.47 7.77
N LEU A 84 -9.32 -9.40 7.68
CA LEU A 84 -10.49 -9.51 8.55
C LEU A 84 -10.24 -10.53 9.64
N GLY A 85 -10.90 -10.37 10.79
CA GLY A 85 -10.64 -11.17 11.98
C GLY A 85 -9.37 -10.71 12.73
N LYS A 86 -8.99 -11.47 13.76
CA LYS A 86 -7.83 -11.12 14.59
C LYS A 86 -6.49 -11.40 13.89
N THR A 87 -6.43 -12.50 13.12
CA THR A 87 -5.23 -12.97 12.40
C THR A 87 -5.44 -13.11 10.90
N GLY A 88 -6.55 -12.59 10.37
CA GLY A 88 -6.90 -12.70 8.95
C GLY A 88 -7.70 -13.96 8.60
N GLU A 89 -8.18 -14.68 9.61
CA GLU A 89 -8.95 -15.93 9.46
C GLU A 89 -10.29 -15.73 8.73
N ASP A 90 -10.87 -14.53 8.84
CA ASP A 90 -12.16 -14.19 8.19
C ASP A 90 -11.98 -13.70 6.75
N GLY A 91 -10.73 -13.73 6.23
CA GLY A 91 -10.43 -13.38 4.86
C GLY A 91 -9.77 -12.02 4.67
N LEU A 92 -9.82 -11.53 3.44
CA LEU A 92 -9.19 -10.29 3.02
C LEU A 92 -10.19 -9.45 2.23
N ILE A 93 -10.24 -8.15 2.50
CA ILE A 93 -11.00 -7.18 1.71
C ILE A 93 -10.08 -6.04 1.26
N VAL A 94 -10.40 -5.42 0.13
CA VAL A 94 -9.55 -4.38 -0.46
C VAL A 94 -10.35 -3.08 -0.62
N PRO A 95 -10.59 -2.33 0.46
CA PRO A 95 -11.20 -1.01 0.36
C PRO A 95 -10.26 -0.01 -0.31
N VAL A 96 -10.84 1.08 -0.85
CA VAL A 96 -10.17 2.02 -1.74
C VAL A 96 -10.03 3.40 -1.10
N ILE A 97 -8.79 3.89 -1.02
CA ILE A 97 -8.50 5.29 -0.74
C ILE A 97 -8.58 6.07 -2.06
N ARG A 98 -9.60 6.94 -2.15
CA ARG A 98 -9.86 7.73 -3.33
C ARG A 98 -8.89 8.89 -3.45
N ASP A 99 -8.51 9.24 -4.69
CA ASP A 99 -7.70 10.42 -5.01
C ASP A 99 -6.45 10.57 -4.13
N ALA A 100 -5.75 9.45 -3.89
CA ALA A 100 -4.59 9.39 -3.01
C ALA A 100 -3.48 10.36 -3.44
N HIS A 101 -3.38 10.67 -4.74
CA HIS A 101 -2.40 11.61 -5.31
C HIS A 101 -2.60 13.05 -4.83
N SER A 102 -3.84 13.47 -4.59
CA SER A 102 -4.18 14.83 -4.15
C SER A 102 -4.19 14.99 -2.62
N LYS A 103 -4.06 13.88 -1.87
CA LYS A 103 -4.16 13.88 -0.41
C LYS A 103 -2.81 14.07 0.27
N THR A 104 -2.85 14.76 1.39
CA THR A 104 -1.75 14.85 2.35
C THR A 104 -1.58 13.53 3.11
N LEU A 105 -0.42 13.33 3.73
CA LEU A 105 -0.16 12.17 4.58
C LEU A 105 -1.20 12.04 5.72
N ILE A 106 -1.66 13.18 6.26
CA ILE A 106 -2.64 13.23 7.34
C ILE A 106 -4.00 12.71 6.85
N GLU A 107 -4.46 13.17 5.68
CA GLU A 107 -5.71 12.74 5.06
C GLU A 107 -5.68 11.25 4.73
N ILE A 108 -4.58 10.76 4.17
CA ILE A 108 -4.39 9.33 3.90
C ILE A 108 -4.44 8.51 5.19
N ALA A 109 -3.80 8.98 6.28
CA ALA A 109 -3.83 8.29 7.56
C ALA A 109 -5.25 8.22 8.16
N LYS A 110 -6.02 9.31 8.06
CA LYS A 110 -7.42 9.36 8.49
C LYS A 110 -8.31 8.42 7.68
N ASP A 111 -8.18 8.47 6.37
CA ASP A 111 -8.95 7.60 5.47
C ASP A 111 -8.64 6.12 5.72
N LEU A 112 -7.35 5.79 5.87
CA LEU A 112 -6.92 4.42 6.14
C LEU A 112 -7.51 3.89 7.46
N GLU A 113 -7.49 4.70 8.52
CA GLU A 113 -8.08 4.31 9.79
C GLU A 113 -9.60 4.14 9.69
N ALA A 114 -10.28 5.06 8.99
CA ALA A 114 -11.73 5.01 8.78
C ALA A 114 -12.16 3.76 8.00
N ILE A 115 -11.50 3.46 6.88
CA ILE A 115 -11.83 2.28 6.07
C ILE A 115 -11.45 0.97 6.78
N ALA A 116 -10.35 0.94 7.54
CA ALA A 116 -9.98 -0.23 8.33
C ALA A 116 -10.98 -0.49 9.46
N LYS A 117 -11.53 0.56 10.09
CA LYS A 117 -12.59 0.45 11.08
C LYS A 117 -13.87 -0.10 10.46
N LYS A 118 -14.29 0.43 9.31
CA LYS A 118 -15.46 -0.08 8.56
C LYS A 118 -15.27 -1.55 8.16
N ALA A 119 -14.07 -1.93 7.69
CA ALA A 119 -13.77 -3.30 7.33
C ALA A 119 -13.95 -4.26 8.51
N ARG A 120 -13.38 -3.93 9.67
CA ARG A 120 -13.49 -4.77 10.88
C ARG A 120 -14.89 -4.84 11.46
N SER A 121 -15.71 -3.79 11.29
CA SER A 121 -17.12 -3.79 11.71
C SER A 121 -18.07 -4.34 10.66
N ASN A 122 -17.55 -4.88 9.55
CA ASN A 122 -18.34 -5.39 8.42
C ASN A 122 -19.37 -4.37 7.88
N SER A 123 -19.00 -3.09 7.86
CA SER A 123 -19.85 -1.96 7.45
C SER A 123 -19.37 -1.26 6.17
N LEU A 124 -18.51 -1.94 5.39
CA LEU A 124 -18.11 -1.47 4.06
C LEU A 124 -19.27 -1.59 3.07
N SER A 125 -19.48 -0.52 2.30
CA SER A 125 -20.41 -0.51 1.18
C SER A 125 -19.71 -1.00 -0.10
N PRO A 126 -20.45 -1.42 -1.14
CA PRO A 126 -19.87 -1.74 -2.46
C PRO A 126 -19.02 -0.58 -3.02
N ALA A 127 -19.41 0.67 -2.76
CA ALA A 127 -18.67 1.85 -3.19
C ALA A 127 -17.29 1.96 -2.51
N ASP A 128 -17.13 1.44 -1.30
CA ASP A 128 -15.85 1.49 -0.58
C ASP A 128 -14.79 0.54 -1.18
N VAL A 129 -15.19 -0.49 -1.95
CA VAL A 129 -14.30 -1.54 -2.48
C VAL A 129 -14.16 -1.54 -4.00
N GLN A 130 -14.89 -0.70 -4.71
CA GLN A 130 -14.87 -0.62 -6.17
C GLN A 130 -14.02 0.57 -6.66
N GLY A 131 -13.55 0.50 -7.91
CA GLY A 131 -12.88 1.60 -8.60
C GLY A 131 -11.46 1.90 -8.11
N GLY A 132 -10.80 0.96 -7.43
CA GLY A 132 -9.37 1.05 -7.19
C GLY A 132 -8.59 0.91 -8.49
N THR A 133 -7.56 1.74 -8.69
CA THR A 133 -6.73 1.75 -9.90
C THR A 133 -5.40 1.02 -9.74
N PHE A 134 -4.95 0.87 -8.50
CA PHE A 134 -3.78 0.10 -8.11
C PHE A 134 -3.99 -0.44 -6.68
N THR A 135 -3.31 -1.51 -6.31
CA THR A 135 -3.47 -2.11 -4.98
C THR A 135 -2.15 -2.07 -4.20
N LEU A 136 -2.25 -1.85 -2.90
CA LEU A 136 -1.16 -2.00 -1.93
C LEU A 136 -1.52 -3.10 -0.94
N THR A 137 -0.60 -4.03 -0.71
CA THR A 137 -0.71 -5.04 0.35
C THR A 137 0.49 -4.97 1.29
N ASN A 138 0.27 -5.13 2.59
CA ASN A 138 1.32 -5.04 3.60
C ASN A 138 1.35 -6.30 4.49
N PRO A 139 1.85 -7.43 4.01
CA PRO A 139 2.05 -8.61 4.83
C PRO A 139 3.26 -8.50 5.78
N GLY A 140 4.04 -7.43 5.70
CA GLY A 140 5.15 -7.15 6.61
C GLY A 140 4.73 -7.00 8.07
N THR A 141 3.47 -6.61 8.32
CA THR A 141 2.88 -6.57 9.68
C THR A 141 2.78 -7.95 10.31
N TYR A 142 2.78 -9.02 9.50
CA TYR A 142 2.81 -10.43 9.93
C TYR A 142 4.20 -11.05 9.82
N GLY A 143 5.25 -10.24 9.59
CA GLY A 143 6.63 -10.68 9.52
C GLY A 143 7.09 -11.23 8.16
N ALA A 144 6.27 -11.17 7.12
CA ALA A 144 6.67 -11.60 5.78
C ALA A 144 7.82 -10.76 5.24
N LEU A 145 8.81 -11.41 4.61
CA LEU A 145 9.97 -10.75 3.99
C LEU A 145 9.71 -10.39 2.54
N PHE A 146 9.04 -11.25 1.82
CA PHE A 146 8.62 -11.07 0.42
C PHE A 146 7.44 -11.99 0.12
N GLY A 147 6.81 -11.79 -1.01
CA GLY A 147 5.71 -12.62 -1.49
C GLY A 147 5.36 -12.29 -2.94
N THR A 148 4.42 -13.04 -3.49
CA THR A 148 3.92 -12.87 -4.86
C THR A 148 2.42 -12.59 -4.83
N PRO A 149 2.00 -11.35 -4.51
CA PRO A 149 0.59 -11.02 -4.43
C PRO A 149 -0.08 -11.09 -5.80
N MET A 150 -1.34 -11.51 -5.81
CA MET A 150 -2.15 -11.54 -7.04
C MET A 150 -2.62 -10.14 -7.42
N ILE A 151 -2.47 -9.78 -8.68
CA ILE A 151 -3.00 -8.52 -9.21
C ILE A 151 -4.53 -8.55 -9.20
N ASN A 152 -5.13 -7.49 -8.72
CA ASN A 152 -6.59 -7.32 -8.73
C ASN A 152 -7.03 -6.79 -10.10
N ALA A 153 -7.36 -7.71 -11.03
CA ALA A 153 -7.77 -7.34 -12.37
C ALA A 153 -8.97 -6.35 -12.35
N PRO A 154 -9.00 -5.32 -13.22
CA PRO A 154 -8.16 -5.07 -14.40
C PRO A 154 -6.93 -4.17 -14.11
N GLN A 155 -6.49 -4.03 -12.88
CA GLN A 155 -5.34 -3.20 -12.52
C GLN A 155 -4.04 -3.73 -13.16
N ALA A 156 -3.10 -2.83 -13.46
CA ALA A 156 -1.81 -3.18 -14.07
C ALA A 156 -0.83 -3.78 -13.07
N GLY A 157 -1.01 -3.56 -11.76
CA GLY A 157 -0.06 -4.05 -10.76
C GLY A 157 -0.57 -3.99 -9.32
N ILE A 158 0.25 -4.53 -8.44
CA ILE A 158 0.08 -4.50 -7.00
C ILE A 158 1.43 -4.27 -6.33
N LEU A 159 1.49 -3.37 -5.36
CA LEU A 159 2.68 -3.14 -4.54
C LEU A 159 2.57 -3.97 -3.26
N GLY A 160 3.52 -4.89 -3.06
CA GLY A 160 3.73 -5.54 -1.78
C GLY A 160 4.77 -4.77 -0.96
N VAL A 161 4.44 -4.40 0.26
CA VAL A 161 5.40 -3.88 1.24
C VAL A 161 5.52 -4.89 2.37
N TYR A 162 6.77 -5.11 2.82
CA TYR A 162 7.05 -6.23 3.72
C TYR A 162 7.68 -5.75 5.02
N SER A 163 8.33 -6.65 5.75
CA SER A 163 8.93 -6.35 7.04
C SER A 163 10.07 -5.35 6.90
N ILE A 164 10.05 -4.31 7.72
CA ILE A 164 11.20 -3.40 7.89
C ILE A 164 12.13 -4.00 8.92
N LYS A 165 13.38 -4.28 8.53
CA LYS A 165 14.39 -4.86 9.43
C LYS A 165 15.64 -3.99 9.49
N LYS A 166 16.24 -3.90 10.68
CA LYS A 166 17.58 -3.33 10.80
C LYS A 166 18.60 -4.31 10.26
N GLN A 167 19.43 -3.84 9.32
CA GLN A 167 20.46 -4.63 8.67
C GLN A 167 21.77 -3.84 8.60
N PRO A 168 22.95 -4.49 8.68
CA PRO A 168 24.20 -3.87 8.30
C PRO A 168 24.22 -3.69 6.79
N VAL A 169 24.53 -2.49 6.34
CA VAL A 169 24.70 -2.15 4.91
C VAL A 169 26.01 -1.42 4.72
N VAL A 170 26.56 -1.47 3.52
CA VAL A 170 27.74 -0.71 3.15
C VAL A 170 27.32 0.63 2.58
N ILE A 171 27.85 1.72 3.14
CA ILE A 171 27.69 3.09 2.65
C ILE A 171 29.07 3.74 2.64
N ASP A 172 29.53 4.19 1.49
CA ASP A 172 30.86 4.81 1.31
C ASP A 172 31.98 3.96 1.94
N ASP A 173 31.96 2.65 1.65
CA ASP A 173 32.88 1.63 2.17
C ASP A 173 32.89 1.44 3.71
N MET A 174 31.91 1.99 4.41
CA MET A 174 31.70 1.82 5.85
C MET A 174 30.46 1.01 6.14
N ILE A 175 30.49 0.23 7.23
CA ILE A 175 29.32 -0.51 7.70
C ILE A 175 28.41 0.43 8.50
N ALA A 176 27.16 0.53 8.09
CA ALA A 176 26.12 1.27 8.79
C ALA A 176 24.90 0.40 9.07
N ILE A 177 24.18 0.68 10.14
CA ILE A 177 22.90 0.03 10.43
C ILE A 177 21.79 0.86 9.81
N ARG A 178 21.00 0.24 8.94
CA ARG A 178 19.86 0.85 8.27
C ARG A 178 18.59 0.03 8.45
N SER A 179 17.45 0.71 8.36
CA SER A 179 16.14 0.06 8.32
C SER A 179 15.79 -0.22 6.86
N ILE A 180 15.84 -1.50 6.50
CA ILE A 180 15.64 -1.95 5.11
C ILE A 180 14.24 -2.57 4.99
N LEU A 181 13.54 -2.16 3.93
CA LEU A 181 12.26 -2.69 3.47
C LEU A 181 12.49 -3.48 2.17
N HIS A 182 11.79 -4.58 2.03
CA HIS A 182 11.69 -5.34 0.79
C HIS A 182 10.35 -5.11 0.10
#